data_8f3feeb245079df17c94b70fdc47252a
#
_entry.id   8f3feeb245079df17c94b70fdc47252a
#
_cell.length_a   1.000
_cell.length_b   1.000
_cell.length_c   1.000
_cell.angle_alpha   90.00
_cell.angle_beta   90.00
_cell.angle_gamma   90.00
#
_symmetry.space_group_name_H-M   'P 1'
#
loop_
_entity.id
_entity.type
_entity.pdbx_description
1 polymer ?
#
loop_
_entity_poly.entity_id
_entity_poly.type
_entity_poly.pdbx_seq_one_letter_code
_entity_poly.pdbx_strand_id
1 'polypeptide(L)'
;MYFHPDPHYVNNVTALSRCHHKHLGIAEKPEHMLKGISGPWGAPATVCDSPVGLINATFEWLEKNWKNKLDFIIWTGDNSRHDNDEKIPRSPIEMFRLNRFITEKFLKTFSNKKKHAPHFIPIVPSIGNNDIFPNSIIGAGPNELLSILHEIWSPFIPKGQHETFLNGGYYYTEVIPGKLIVVSLNTLYFYDSNTAVNGCIEKGQPGTIEMKWLNNVLKEARKNGMKVYLTGHVAPRAKQYTISCFKKYGQLSLKYQDIILGHYYGHSNMDHFFFISSSGVKKDNPKDDEEVLSIDDDDLYDETENVENDDETVEDTRIHQEGQEEDGKIETKVKDLKKYMKQLLTHYRALPPLTEDNVKNYAVVHINPSIIPTFFPALRIFKYNTTEIKNEVSDLDAPSLKNTFLTPLGYTQYFINLTHANLFPNVTPEFTIEYTTWDDYYLKDLTIPSWIRLARKIVNDGLNSALWDKIQDYLLVGTRDLIIRKSSSFQKCSYSKCPAKEPEDYIASELTF
;
A
#
# COMPACT_ATOMS: atom_id res chain seq x y z
N MET A 1 -5.76 4.27 -0.85
CA MET A 1 -6.78 3.21 -0.62
C MET A 1 -6.59 2.12 -1.64
N TYR A 2 -6.86 0.90 -1.32
CA TYR A 2 -7.08 -0.15 -2.29
C TYR A 2 -8.09 -1.16 -1.71
N PHE A 3 -8.72 -1.91 -2.62
CA PHE A 3 -9.89 -2.71 -2.34
C PHE A 3 -9.67 -4.10 -2.91
N HIS A 4 -10.24 -5.11 -2.32
CA HIS A 4 -10.31 -6.46 -2.88
C HIS A 4 -11.75 -6.94 -2.77
N PRO A 5 -12.69 -6.43 -3.59
CA PRO A 5 -14.06 -6.86 -3.53
C PRO A 5 -14.20 -8.32 -3.96
N ASP A 6 -14.85 -9.12 -3.14
CA ASP A 6 -15.16 -10.50 -3.45
C ASP A 6 -16.66 -10.68 -3.69
N PRO A 7 -17.09 -10.87 -4.95
CA PRO A 7 -18.50 -11.06 -5.29
C PRO A 7 -19.04 -12.42 -4.83
N HIS A 8 -18.18 -13.36 -4.49
CA HIS A 8 -18.54 -14.68 -3.98
C HIS A 8 -18.69 -14.69 -2.47
N TYR A 9 -18.19 -13.67 -1.79
CA TYR A 9 -18.40 -13.49 -0.37
C TYR A 9 -19.86 -13.19 -0.10
N VAL A 10 -20.55 -14.11 0.56
CA VAL A 10 -21.98 -13.95 0.85
C VAL A 10 -22.19 -13.72 2.33
N ASN A 11 -22.91 -12.67 2.65
CA ASN A 11 -23.30 -12.26 4.00
C ASN A 11 -24.26 -13.22 4.68
N ASN A 12 -24.43 -14.45 4.18
CA ASN A 12 -25.43 -15.33 4.71
C ASN A 12 -24.82 -16.30 5.74
N VAL A 13 -25.38 -16.31 6.92
CA VAL A 13 -24.96 -17.11 8.07
C VAL A 13 -24.93 -18.63 7.80
N THR A 14 -25.61 -19.06 6.74
CA THR A 14 -25.57 -20.46 6.27
C THR A 14 -24.33 -20.79 5.44
N ALA A 15 -23.49 -19.80 5.18
CA ALA A 15 -22.25 -20.00 4.47
C ALA A 15 -21.25 -20.77 5.31
N LEU A 16 -20.92 -21.93 4.88
CA LEU A 16 -20.11 -22.92 5.59
C LEU A 16 -18.65 -22.91 5.15
N SER A 17 -18.27 -21.97 4.28
CA SER A 17 -16.89 -21.69 4.02
C SER A 17 -16.44 -20.46 4.81
N ARG A 18 -15.15 -20.36 5.06
CA ARG A 18 -14.58 -19.19 5.73
C ARG A 18 -14.73 -17.92 4.91
N CYS A 19 -14.66 -18.01 3.58
CA CYS A 19 -14.78 -16.90 2.64
C CYS A 19 -15.89 -17.11 1.60
N HIS A 20 -16.04 -18.33 1.08
CA HIS A 20 -16.93 -18.69 -0.02
C HIS A 20 -17.92 -19.77 0.38
N HIS A 21 -19.20 -19.46 0.43
CA HIS A 21 -20.21 -20.39 0.90
C HIS A 21 -20.58 -21.48 -0.11
N LYS A 22 -20.38 -21.26 -1.41
CA LYS A 22 -20.86 -22.15 -2.46
C LYS A 22 -20.06 -23.45 -2.64
N HIS A 23 -18.84 -23.51 -2.11
CA HIS A 23 -17.91 -24.57 -2.46
C HIS A 23 -17.81 -25.72 -1.46
N LEU A 24 -18.46 -25.63 -0.36
CA LEU A 24 -18.24 -26.59 0.72
C LEU A 24 -19.40 -27.53 0.96
N GLY A 25 -20.20 -27.88 -0.07
CA GLY A 25 -21.24 -28.88 0.06
C GLY A 25 -22.02 -28.72 1.37
N ILE A 26 -22.69 -27.61 1.50
CA ILE A 26 -23.23 -27.06 2.77
C ILE A 26 -24.09 -28.05 3.55
N ALA A 27 -24.72 -29.01 2.87
CA ALA A 27 -25.57 -29.97 3.50
C ALA A 27 -24.84 -30.95 4.48
N GLU A 28 -23.52 -30.99 4.46
CA GLU A 28 -22.74 -32.04 5.09
C GLU A 28 -21.71 -31.60 6.14
N LYS A 29 -21.62 -30.30 6.50
CA LYS A 29 -20.67 -29.88 7.52
C LYS A 29 -21.15 -30.19 8.94
N PRO A 30 -20.32 -30.87 9.73
CA PRO A 30 -20.61 -31.10 11.13
C PRO A 30 -20.73 -29.80 11.93
N GLU A 31 -21.61 -29.77 12.93
CA GLU A 31 -21.88 -28.60 13.79
C GLU A 31 -20.60 -27.94 14.40
N HIS A 32 -19.58 -28.75 14.69
CA HIS A 32 -18.32 -28.29 15.25
C HIS A 32 -17.46 -27.45 14.23
N MET A 33 -17.75 -27.51 12.94
CA MET A 33 -17.10 -26.70 11.91
C MET A 33 -17.80 -25.35 11.67
N LEU A 34 -18.91 -25.09 12.34
CA LEU A 34 -19.59 -23.79 12.29
C LEU A 34 -18.80 -22.68 13.02
N LYS A 35 -17.80 -23.04 13.83
CA LYS A 35 -16.87 -22.12 14.47
C LYS A 35 -15.91 -21.58 13.41
N GLY A 36 -16.05 -20.32 13.04
CA GLY A 36 -15.17 -19.63 12.08
C GLY A 36 -15.85 -19.17 10.79
N ILE A 37 -17.17 -19.03 10.80
CA ILE A 37 -17.92 -18.42 9.70
C ILE A 37 -17.57 -16.95 9.60
N SER A 38 -17.31 -16.47 8.38
CA SER A 38 -17.11 -15.06 8.11
C SER A 38 -18.37 -14.26 8.43
N GLY A 39 -18.21 -13.17 9.17
CA GLY A 39 -19.31 -12.22 9.38
C GLY A 39 -19.68 -11.46 8.10
N PRO A 40 -20.80 -10.75 8.07
CA PRO A 40 -21.29 -10.02 6.90
C PRO A 40 -20.37 -8.88 6.45
N TRP A 41 -19.54 -8.39 7.36
CA TRP A 41 -18.63 -7.27 7.10
C TRP A 41 -17.19 -7.71 6.82
N GLY A 42 -16.93 -9.01 6.77
CA GLY A 42 -15.61 -9.57 6.48
C GLY A 42 -15.08 -10.41 7.63
N ALA A 43 -14.00 -11.14 7.38
CA ALA A 43 -13.36 -12.04 8.35
C ALA A 43 -11.97 -11.49 8.71
N PRO A 44 -11.82 -10.77 9.83
CA PRO A 44 -10.55 -10.16 10.21
C PRO A 44 -9.48 -11.21 10.53
N ALA A 45 -8.22 -10.87 10.24
CA ALA A 45 -7.05 -11.71 10.41
C ALA A 45 -7.17 -13.08 9.67
N THR A 46 -7.68 -13.03 8.44
CA THR A 46 -7.80 -14.17 7.53
C THR A 46 -7.22 -13.81 6.15
N VAL A 47 -7.31 -14.75 5.22
CA VAL A 47 -6.97 -14.54 3.80
C VAL A 47 -8.19 -14.15 2.95
N CYS A 48 -9.35 -13.90 3.58
CA CYS A 48 -10.56 -13.55 2.88
C CYS A 48 -10.52 -12.12 2.35
N ASP A 49 -11.03 -11.91 1.15
CA ASP A 49 -11.18 -10.60 0.54
C ASP A 49 -12.40 -9.83 1.10
N SER A 50 -12.53 -8.56 0.70
CA SER A 50 -13.59 -7.68 1.21
C SER A 50 -14.95 -8.05 0.63
N PRO A 51 -15.97 -8.29 1.47
CA PRO A 51 -17.34 -8.45 0.96
C PRO A 51 -17.84 -7.14 0.35
N VAL A 52 -18.70 -7.26 -0.66
CA VAL A 52 -19.29 -6.09 -1.33
C VAL A 52 -20.02 -5.16 -0.35
N GLY A 53 -20.60 -5.71 0.72
CA GLY A 53 -21.22 -4.94 1.80
C GLY A 53 -20.24 -3.98 2.49
N LEU A 54 -19.03 -4.44 2.79
CA LEU A 54 -17.98 -3.61 3.39
C LEU A 54 -17.51 -2.50 2.43
N ILE A 55 -17.36 -2.81 1.14
CA ILE A 55 -17.04 -1.81 0.11
C ILE A 55 -18.13 -0.73 0.05
N ASN A 56 -19.40 -1.15 0.03
CA ASN A 56 -20.52 -0.20 0.04
C ASN A 56 -20.50 0.69 1.27
N ALA A 57 -20.35 0.12 2.46
CA ALA A 57 -20.24 0.87 3.72
C ALA A 57 -19.07 1.88 3.70
N THR A 58 -17.93 1.49 3.12
CA THR A 58 -16.78 2.40 2.95
C THR A 58 -17.14 3.61 2.11
N PHE A 59 -17.75 3.42 0.94
CA PHE A 59 -18.11 4.53 0.06
C PHE A 59 -19.26 5.38 0.62
N GLU A 60 -20.23 4.79 1.33
CA GLU A 60 -21.28 5.53 2.05
C GLU A 60 -20.69 6.43 3.15
N TRP A 61 -19.74 5.91 3.94
CA TRP A 61 -19.04 6.69 4.95
C TRP A 61 -18.20 7.82 4.34
N LEU A 62 -17.49 7.56 3.22
CA LEU A 62 -16.75 8.58 2.48
C LEU A 62 -17.67 9.67 1.92
N GLU A 63 -18.82 9.31 1.36
CA GLU A 63 -19.81 10.26 0.85
C GLU A 63 -20.33 11.16 1.97
N LYS A 64 -20.73 10.56 3.09
CA LYS A 64 -21.27 11.27 4.26
C LYS A 64 -20.27 12.23 4.89
N ASN A 65 -19.01 11.82 5.05
CA ASN A 65 -18.05 12.53 5.87
C ASN A 65 -17.04 13.37 5.08
N TRP A 66 -16.69 12.98 3.82
CA TRP A 66 -15.53 13.50 3.11
C TRP A 66 -15.79 14.01 1.69
N LYS A 67 -16.95 13.77 1.09
CA LYS A 67 -17.27 14.11 -0.31
C LYS A 67 -16.85 15.52 -0.73
N ASN A 68 -17.03 16.53 0.14
CA ASN A 68 -16.78 17.94 -0.14
C ASN A 68 -15.59 18.53 0.64
N LYS A 69 -14.75 17.66 1.21
CA LYS A 69 -13.64 18.06 2.09
C LYS A 69 -12.28 17.63 1.58
N LEU A 70 -12.22 16.86 0.49
CA LEU A 70 -11.00 16.35 -0.10
C LEU A 70 -10.62 17.17 -1.33
N ASP A 71 -9.34 17.48 -1.48
CA ASP A 71 -8.79 18.12 -2.68
C ASP A 71 -8.50 17.08 -3.77
N PHE A 72 -8.03 15.89 -3.39
CA PHE A 72 -7.75 14.77 -4.29
C PHE A 72 -7.69 13.43 -3.54
N ILE A 73 -7.67 12.33 -4.30
CA ILE A 73 -7.57 10.96 -3.77
C ILE A 73 -6.43 10.22 -4.48
N ILE A 74 -5.54 9.59 -3.69
CA ILE A 74 -4.58 8.59 -4.17
C ILE A 74 -5.17 7.20 -3.92
N TRP A 75 -5.22 6.41 -4.98
CA TRP A 75 -5.80 5.07 -4.98
C TRP A 75 -4.77 4.06 -5.49
N THR A 76 -4.24 3.25 -4.57
CA THR A 76 -3.05 2.44 -4.80
C THR A 76 -3.33 1.05 -5.41
N GLY A 77 -4.44 0.88 -6.13
CA GLY A 77 -4.72 -0.34 -6.90
C GLY A 77 -5.31 -1.49 -6.10
N ASP A 78 -5.19 -2.68 -6.65
CA ASP A 78 -5.73 -3.94 -6.13
C ASP A 78 -7.25 -3.88 -5.92
N ASN A 79 -7.96 -3.83 -7.04
CA ASN A 79 -9.42 -3.70 -7.09
C ASN A 79 -10.11 -5.04 -7.32
N SER A 80 -9.36 -6.05 -7.65
CA SER A 80 -9.84 -7.42 -7.83
C SER A 80 -9.49 -8.27 -6.64
N ARG A 81 -10.31 -9.28 -6.38
CA ARG A 81 -10.02 -10.28 -5.36
C ARG A 81 -8.75 -11.06 -5.68
N HIS A 82 -8.15 -11.63 -4.67
CA HIS A 82 -7.08 -12.60 -4.83
C HIS A 82 -7.57 -13.88 -5.53
N ASP A 83 -6.66 -14.65 -6.10
CA ASP A 83 -6.91 -15.97 -6.68
C ASP A 83 -6.53 -17.07 -5.67
N ASN A 84 -7.12 -16.99 -4.48
CA ASN A 84 -6.78 -17.85 -3.33
C ASN A 84 -7.54 -19.16 -3.28
N ASP A 85 -8.57 -19.32 -4.11
CA ASP A 85 -9.44 -20.50 -4.10
C ASP A 85 -9.38 -21.20 -5.46
N GLU A 86 -8.66 -22.31 -5.53
CA GLU A 86 -8.52 -23.14 -6.73
C GLU A 86 -9.88 -23.65 -7.27
N LYS A 87 -10.91 -23.72 -6.41
CA LYS A 87 -12.27 -24.13 -6.80
C LYS A 87 -13.06 -23.01 -7.44
N ILE A 88 -12.65 -21.75 -7.21
CA ILE A 88 -13.20 -20.55 -7.84
C ILE A 88 -12.06 -19.74 -8.43
N PRO A 89 -11.41 -20.23 -9.50
CA PRO A 89 -10.32 -19.49 -10.11
C PRO A 89 -10.81 -18.13 -10.61
N ARG A 90 -9.99 -17.11 -10.42
CA ARG A 90 -10.29 -15.76 -10.90
C ARG A 90 -10.15 -15.72 -12.42
N SER A 91 -11.12 -15.10 -13.08
CA SER A 91 -11.08 -14.90 -14.54
C SER A 91 -10.72 -13.45 -14.90
N PRO A 92 -10.16 -13.20 -16.11
CA PRO A 92 -9.93 -11.82 -16.60
C PRO A 92 -11.22 -10.99 -16.64
N ILE A 93 -12.33 -11.61 -17.02
CA ILE A 93 -13.65 -10.93 -17.10
C ILE A 93 -14.09 -10.47 -15.70
N GLU A 94 -13.94 -11.31 -14.69
CA GLU A 94 -14.26 -10.97 -13.31
C GLU A 94 -13.35 -9.84 -12.82
N MET A 95 -12.05 -9.92 -13.06
CA MET A 95 -11.09 -8.91 -12.70
C MET A 95 -11.45 -7.52 -13.26
N PHE A 96 -11.77 -7.42 -14.55
CA PHE A 96 -12.19 -6.16 -15.16
C PHE A 96 -13.53 -5.68 -14.62
N ARG A 97 -14.48 -6.59 -14.32
CA ARG A 97 -15.75 -6.22 -13.72
C ARG A 97 -15.57 -5.61 -12.32
N LEU A 98 -14.66 -6.14 -11.53
CA LEU A 98 -14.36 -5.60 -10.20
C LEU A 98 -13.69 -4.23 -10.28
N ASN A 99 -12.77 -4.04 -11.22
CA ASN A 99 -12.17 -2.73 -11.51
C ASN A 99 -13.24 -1.70 -11.93
N ARG A 100 -14.17 -2.05 -12.81
CA ARG A 100 -15.30 -1.17 -13.17
C ARG A 100 -16.18 -0.85 -11.97
N PHE A 101 -16.49 -1.85 -11.15
CA PHE A 101 -17.30 -1.67 -9.94
C PHE A 101 -16.71 -0.61 -8.98
N ILE A 102 -15.42 -0.68 -8.69
CA ILE A 102 -14.76 0.31 -7.82
C ILE A 102 -14.70 1.67 -8.51
N THR A 103 -14.40 1.74 -9.81
CA THR A 103 -14.43 2.96 -10.60
C THR A 103 -15.79 3.67 -10.52
N GLU A 104 -16.88 2.93 -10.71
CA GLU A 104 -18.24 3.45 -10.61
C GLU A 104 -18.58 3.95 -9.20
N LYS A 105 -18.09 3.28 -8.16
CA LYS A 105 -18.23 3.74 -6.77
C LYS A 105 -17.56 5.10 -6.56
N PHE A 106 -16.33 5.28 -7.02
CA PHE A 106 -15.63 6.57 -6.96
C PHE A 106 -16.39 7.66 -7.74
N LEU A 107 -16.77 7.38 -8.97
CA LEU A 107 -17.51 8.31 -9.81
C LEU A 107 -18.84 8.72 -9.16
N LYS A 108 -19.60 7.77 -8.62
CA LYS A 108 -20.86 8.04 -7.94
C LYS A 108 -20.66 8.89 -6.68
N THR A 109 -19.70 8.54 -5.87
CA THR A 109 -19.46 9.19 -4.57
C THR A 109 -18.94 10.60 -4.73
N PHE A 110 -17.98 10.83 -5.63
CA PHE A 110 -17.28 12.11 -5.73
C PHE A 110 -17.71 12.99 -6.91
N SER A 111 -18.74 12.59 -7.68
CA SER A 111 -19.29 13.45 -8.71
C SER A 111 -20.04 14.64 -8.12
N ASN A 112 -19.78 15.82 -8.66
CA ASN A 112 -20.54 17.02 -8.35
C ASN A 112 -21.68 17.18 -9.37
N LYS A 113 -22.93 17.06 -8.95
CA LYS A 113 -24.13 17.23 -9.79
C LYS A 113 -24.44 18.71 -10.11
N LYS A 114 -23.55 19.66 -9.84
CA LYS A 114 -23.76 21.07 -10.19
C LYS A 114 -23.67 21.26 -11.71
N LYS A 115 -24.67 21.92 -12.27
CA LYS A 115 -25.19 21.91 -13.64
C LYS A 115 -24.25 22.33 -14.79
N HIS A 116 -22.97 22.69 -14.61
CA HIS A 116 -22.18 23.25 -15.72
C HIS A 116 -20.74 22.73 -15.90
N ALA A 117 -20.27 21.80 -15.09
CA ALA A 117 -19.08 20.99 -15.36
C ALA A 117 -19.09 19.74 -14.46
N PRO A 118 -18.76 18.55 -14.94
CA PRO A 118 -18.47 17.41 -14.10
C PRO A 118 -17.09 17.64 -13.45
N HIS A 119 -17.05 18.44 -12.39
CA HIS A 119 -15.84 18.55 -11.56
C HIS A 119 -15.83 17.41 -10.57
N PHE A 120 -15.09 16.36 -10.93
CA PHE A 120 -14.61 15.40 -9.96
C PHE A 120 -13.41 16.02 -9.24
N ILE A 121 -13.27 15.72 -7.96
CA ILE A 121 -11.94 15.88 -7.36
C ILE A 121 -10.99 14.92 -8.11
N PRO A 122 -9.72 15.28 -8.32
CA PRO A 122 -8.76 14.38 -8.94
C PRO A 122 -8.65 13.06 -8.15
N ILE A 123 -8.81 11.94 -8.84
CA ILE A 123 -8.62 10.59 -8.31
C ILE A 123 -7.53 9.95 -9.12
N VAL A 124 -6.50 9.42 -8.47
CA VAL A 124 -5.31 8.90 -9.12
C VAL A 124 -5.13 7.42 -8.81
N PRO A 125 -5.70 6.51 -9.63
CA PRO A 125 -5.48 5.07 -9.52
C PRO A 125 -4.07 4.65 -9.94
N SER A 126 -3.59 3.54 -9.35
CA SER A 126 -2.40 2.80 -9.76
C SER A 126 -2.76 1.33 -10.00
N ILE A 127 -2.04 0.65 -10.90
CA ILE A 127 -2.25 -0.77 -11.18
C ILE A 127 -1.68 -1.61 -10.04
N GLY A 128 -2.53 -2.46 -9.42
CA GLY A 128 -2.10 -3.47 -8.47
C GLY A 128 -1.85 -4.84 -9.12
N ASN A 129 -1.19 -5.73 -8.40
CA ASN A 129 -0.87 -7.06 -8.92
C ASN A 129 -2.12 -7.95 -9.11
N ASN A 130 -3.20 -7.65 -8.40
CA ASN A 130 -4.49 -8.30 -8.61
C ASN A 130 -5.35 -7.63 -9.69
N ASP A 131 -4.97 -6.47 -10.22
CA ASP A 131 -5.67 -5.81 -11.32
C ASP A 131 -5.26 -6.33 -12.69
N ILE A 132 -4.40 -7.33 -12.74
CA ILE A 132 -3.87 -7.95 -13.96
C ILE A 132 -4.05 -9.48 -13.94
N PHE A 133 -3.93 -10.09 -15.11
CA PHE A 133 -4.06 -11.53 -15.29
C PHE A 133 -3.05 -12.05 -16.34
N PRO A 134 -2.25 -13.09 -16.01
CA PRO A 134 -2.16 -13.74 -14.70
C PRO A 134 -1.73 -12.77 -13.58
N ASN A 135 -1.98 -13.14 -12.31
CA ASN A 135 -1.60 -12.30 -11.16
C ASN A 135 -0.11 -11.94 -11.22
N SER A 136 0.21 -10.69 -10.94
CA SER A 136 1.58 -10.15 -10.93
C SER A 136 2.32 -10.13 -12.29
N ILE A 137 1.78 -10.68 -13.36
CA ILE A 137 2.47 -10.84 -14.65
C ILE A 137 1.94 -9.85 -15.68
N ILE A 138 2.76 -8.89 -16.07
CA ILE A 138 2.44 -7.91 -17.12
C ILE A 138 3.67 -7.63 -17.99
N GLY A 139 3.52 -7.83 -19.30
CA GLY A 139 4.52 -7.49 -20.29
C GLY A 139 4.51 -6.01 -20.68
N ALA A 140 5.46 -5.64 -21.56
CA ALA A 140 5.52 -4.29 -22.12
C ALA A 140 4.19 -3.89 -22.80
N GLY A 141 3.83 -2.62 -22.68
CA GLY A 141 2.75 -2.04 -23.48
C GLY A 141 3.24 -1.56 -24.85
N PRO A 142 2.32 -1.19 -25.77
CA PRO A 142 0.87 -1.29 -25.57
C PRO A 142 0.38 -2.75 -25.64
N ASN A 143 -0.62 -3.09 -24.85
CA ASN A 143 -1.25 -4.40 -24.84
C ASN A 143 -2.75 -4.31 -24.53
N GLU A 144 -3.50 -5.41 -24.72
CA GLU A 144 -4.95 -5.45 -24.52
C GLU A 144 -5.35 -5.14 -23.08
N LEU A 145 -4.59 -5.63 -22.08
CA LEU A 145 -4.87 -5.40 -20.67
C LEU A 145 -4.82 -3.90 -20.34
N LEU A 146 -3.76 -3.20 -20.76
CA LEU A 146 -3.65 -1.75 -20.57
C LEU A 146 -4.74 -0.98 -21.31
N SER A 147 -5.16 -1.46 -22.48
CA SER A 147 -6.25 -0.85 -23.24
C SER A 147 -7.59 -0.94 -22.50
N ILE A 148 -7.90 -2.09 -21.89
CA ILE A 148 -9.12 -2.27 -21.10
C ILE A 148 -9.06 -1.49 -19.79
N LEU A 149 -7.94 -1.49 -19.08
CA LEU A 149 -7.77 -0.67 -17.87
C LEU A 149 -7.86 0.82 -18.19
N HIS A 150 -7.31 1.26 -19.33
CA HIS A 150 -7.47 2.63 -19.80
C HIS A 150 -8.95 2.98 -20.04
N GLU A 151 -9.72 2.10 -20.70
CA GLU A 151 -11.16 2.32 -20.88
C GLU A 151 -11.87 2.51 -19.54
N ILE A 152 -11.58 1.65 -18.56
CA ILE A 152 -12.16 1.68 -17.22
C ILE A 152 -11.78 2.97 -16.47
N TRP A 153 -10.52 3.38 -16.51
CA TRP A 153 -9.97 4.49 -15.72
C TRP A 153 -9.86 5.81 -16.49
N SER A 154 -10.28 5.84 -17.78
CA SER A 154 -10.25 7.06 -18.60
C SER A 154 -10.89 8.29 -17.97
N PRO A 155 -11.92 8.20 -17.08
CA PRO A 155 -12.43 9.37 -16.39
C PRO A 155 -11.43 10.03 -15.42
N PHE A 156 -10.42 9.30 -14.96
CA PHE A 156 -9.42 9.75 -13.99
C PHE A 156 -8.08 10.13 -14.64
N ILE A 157 -7.79 9.60 -15.82
CA ILE A 157 -6.53 9.83 -16.53
C ILE A 157 -6.67 11.11 -17.36
N PRO A 158 -5.78 12.12 -17.18
CA PRO A 158 -5.80 13.32 -18.02
C PRO A 158 -5.62 13.00 -19.50
N LYS A 159 -6.35 13.69 -20.38
CA LYS A 159 -6.30 13.44 -21.85
C LYS A 159 -4.88 13.43 -22.42
N GLY A 160 -4.02 14.33 -21.95
CA GLY A 160 -2.61 14.36 -22.37
C GLY A 160 -1.75 13.20 -21.86
N GLN A 161 -2.29 12.33 -21.01
CA GLN A 161 -1.59 11.16 -20.45
C GLN A 161 -2.16 9.82 -20.95
N HIS A 162 -3.17 9.85 -21.82
CA HIS A 162 -3.79 8.62 -22.33
C HIS A 162 -2.80 7.74 -23.08
N GLU A 163 -1.97 8.33 -23.95
CA GLU A 163 -0.95 7.59 -24.70
C GLU A 163 0.12 7.01 -23.78
N THR A 164 0.57 7.77 -22.78
CA THR A 164 1.54 7.32 -21.78
C THR A 164 0.99 6.11 -21.00
N PHE A 165 -0.27 6.17 -20.58
CA PHE A 165 -0.91 5.04 -19.89
C PHE A 165 -1.06 3.81 -20.80
N LEU A 166 -1.50 3.97 -22.04
CA LEU A 166 -1.64 2.87 -23.00
C LEU A 166 -0.31 2.17 -23.29
N ASN A 167 0.79 2.90 -23.26
CA ASN A 167 2.14 2.37 -23.51
C ASN A 167 2.79 1.73 -22.28
N GLY A 168 2.37 2.10 -21.06
CA GLY A 168 3.08 1.60 -19.89
C GLY A 168 2.27 1.44 -18.59
N GLY A 169 1.01 1.91 -18.56
CA GLY A 169 0.18 1.84 -17.35
C GLY A 169 0.57 2.83 -16.26
N TYR A 170 1.43 3.79 -16.57
CA TYR A 170 1.84 4.90 -15.68
C TYR A 170 1.46 6.25 -16.28
N TYR A 171 1.31 7.28 -15.45
CA TYR A 171 0.93 8.63 -15.85
C TYR A 171 1.09 9.61 -14.68
N TYR A 172 0.82 10.89 -14.91
CA TYR A 172 0.69 11.86 -13.83
C TYR A 172 -0.58 12.71 -13.97
N THR A 173 -1.04 13.25 -12.85
CA THR A 173 -2.19 14.16 -12.79
C THR A 173 -1.85 15.39 -11.97
N GLU A 174 -2.16 16.59 -12.49
CA GLU A 174 -2.15 17.80 -11.67
C GLU A 174 -3.34 17.77 -10.73
N VAL A 175 -3.07 17.54 -9.46
CA VAL A 175 -4.11 17.50 -8.42
C VAL A 175 -4.36 18.89 -7.81
N ILE A 176 -3.35 19.76 -7.83
CA ILE A 176 -3.47 21.20 -7.58
C ILE A 176 -2.83 21.92 -8.77
N PRO A 177 -3.64 22.59 -9.61
CA PRO A 177 -3.16 23.16 -10.87
C PRO A 177 -1.95 24.08 -10.70
N GLY A 178 -0.90 23.83 -11.48
CA GLY A 178 0.36 24.58 -11.48
C GLY A 178 1.21 24.42 -10.21
N LYS A 179 0.84 23.57 -9.24
CA LYS A 179 1.52 23.46 -7.93
C LYS A 179 1.89 22.05 -7.54
N LEU A 180 1.00 21.09 -7.77
CA LEU A 180 1.17 19.71 -7.27
C LEU A 180 0.72 18.69 -8.31
N ILE A 181 1.61 17.76 -8.64
CA ILE A 181 1.28 16.57 -9.41
C ILE A 181 1.35 15.32 -8.53
N VAL A 182 0.52 14.35 -8.84
CA VAL A 182 0.66 12.96 -8.38
C VAL A 182 1.09 12.11 -9.56
N VAL A 183 2.21 11.43 -9.43
CA VAL A 183 2.75 10.51 -10.43
C VAL A 183 2.38 9.09 -10.02
N SER A 184 1.56 8.44 -10.83
CA SER A 184 1.15 7.05 -10.66
C SER A 184 2.07 6.15 -11.47
N LEU A 185 2.84 5.30 -10.79
CA LEU A 185 3.80 4.37 -11.36
C LEU A 185 3.17 2.99 -11.58
N ASN A 186 3.55 2.32 -12.65
CA ASN A 186 3.31 0.91 -12.84
C ASN A 186 4.41 0.09 -12.15
N THR A 187 4.31 -0.04 -10.86
CA THR A 187 5.33 -0.70 -10.04
C THR A 187 5.49 -2.20 -10.31
N LEU A 188 4.62 -2.78 -11.14
CA LEU A 188 4.76 -4.17 -11.58
C LEU A 188 5.93 -4.35 -12.57
N TYR A 189 6.34 -3.29 -13.26
CA TYR A 189 7.55 -3.33 -14.08
C TYR A 189 8.84 -3.34 -13.25
N PHE A 190 8.75 -3.01 -11.97
CA PHE A 190 9.87 -3.05 -11.02
C PHE A 190 9.84 -4.29 -10.13
N TYR A 191 8.66 -4.94 -10.04
CA TYR A 191 8.38 -6.02 -9.12
C TYR A 191 9.13 -7.31 -9.52
N ASP A 192 9.88 -7.90 -8.60
CA ASP A 192 10.72 -9.07 -8.86
C ASP A 192 9.92 -10.33 -9.21
N SER A 193 8.67 -10.42 -8.77
CA SER A 193 7.76 -11.52 -9.10
C SER A 193 7.13 -11.38 -10.49
N ASN A 194 7.32 -10.27 -11.21
CA ASN A 194 6.87 -10.13 -12.59
C ASN A 194 7.89 -10.72 -13.56
N THR A 195 7.74 -11.99 -13.87
CA THR A 195 8.66 -12.72 -14.76
C THR A 195 8.52 -12.38 -16.24
N ALA A 196 7.58 -11.52 -16.63
CA ALA A 196 7.41 -11.07 -18.01
C ALA A 196 8.35 -9.92 -18.40
N VAL A 197 9.08 -9.35 -17.44
CA VAL A 197 10.02 -8.23 -17.65
C VAL A 197 11.35 -8.48 -16.93
N ASN A 198 12.41 -7.79 -17.34
CA ASN A 198 13.77 -8.04 -16.86
C ASN A 198 14.37 -6.80 -16.17
N GLY A 199 13.65 -6.26 -15.19
CA GLY A 199 14.15 -5.17 -14.36
C GLY A 199 14.41 -3.85 -15.10
N CYS A 200 15.45 -3.11 -14.66
CA CYS A 200 15.71 -1.74 -15.11
C CYS A 200 17.13 -1.53 -15.68
N ILE A 201 17.79 -2.54 -16.25
CA ILE A 201 19.13 -2.42 -16.83
C ILE A 201 19.06 -2.15 -18.31
N GLU A 202 18.44 -3.04 -19.08
CA GLU A 202 18.43 -3.01 -20.53
C GLU A 202 17.53 -1.90 -21.09
N LYS A 203 17.96 -1.25 -22.17
CA LYS A 203 17.29 -0.10 -22.81
C LYS A 203 15.81 -0.30 -23.16
N GLY A 204 15.46 -1.47 -23.66
CA GLY A 204 14.11 -1.81 -24.12
C GLY A 204 13.18 -2.29 -23.02
N GLN A 205 13.66 -2.49 -21.81
CA GLN A 205 12.82 -2.99 -20.73
C GLN A 205 11.82 -1.94 -20.26
N PRO A 206 10.56 -2.33 -20.00
CA PRO A 206 9.51 -1.40 -19.54
C PRO A 206 9.90 -0.62 -18.29
N GLY A 207 10.57 -1.29 -17.33
CA GLY A 207 11.03 -0.62 -16.11
C GLY A 207 12.09 0.45 -16.37
N THR A 208 13.00 0.23 -17.34
CA THR A 208 14.00 1.24 -17.75
C THR A 208 13.33 2.43 -18.43
N ILE A 209 12.35 2.17 -19.31
CA ILE A 209 11.59 3.21 -20.01
C ILE A 209 10.80 4.07 -19.02
N GLU A 210 10.13 3.43 -18.05
CA GLU A 210 9.37 4.13 -17.02
C GLU A 210 10.28 4.97 -16.12
N MET A 211 11.45 4.47 -15.70
CA MET A 211 12.41 5.25 -14.90
C MET A 211 12.95 6.47 -15.66
N LYS A 212 13.21 6.35 -16.96
CA LYS A 212 13.59 7.49 -17.81
C LYS A 212 12.45 8.49 -17.92
N TRP A 213 11.22 8.03 -18.13
CA TRP A 213 10.05 8.88 -18.14
C TRP A 213 9.86 9.61 -16.80
N LEU A 214 9.98 8.89 -15.66
CA LEU A 214 9.88 9.48 -14.33
C LEU A 214 10.93 10.57 -14.12
N ASN A 215 12.20 10.35 -14.51
CA ASN A 215 13.23 11.39 -14.43
C ASN A 215 12.86 12.65 -15.22
N ASN A 216 12.29 12.49 -16.41
CA ASN A 216 11.85 13.61 -17.24
C ASN A 216 10.69 14.38 -16.59
N VAL A 217 9.69 13.66 -16.04
CA VAL A 217 8.58 14.27 -15.31
C VAL A 217 9.08 15.07 -14.10
N LEU A 218 10.00 14.49 -13.31
CA LEU A 218 10.58 15.15 -12.15
C LEU A 218 11.42 16.39 -12.55
N LYS A 219 12.19 16.31 -13.64
CA LYS A 219 12.96 17.43 -14.19
C LYS A 219 12.04 18.60 -14.59
N GLU A 220 10.95 18.30 -15.31
CA GLU A 220 9.98 19.31 -15.71
C GLU A 220 9.20 19.88 -14.52
N ALA A 221 8.79 19.05 -13.57
CA ALA A 221 8.12 19.52 -12.36
C ALA A 221 9.01 20.49 -11.57
N ARG A 222 10.31 20.14 -11.39
CA ARG A 222 11.29 21.04 -10.73
C ARG A 222 11.45 22.36 -11.47
N LYS A 223 11.61 22.33 -12.80
CA LYS A 223 11.73 23.52 -13.64
C LYS A 223 10.52 24.45 -13.53
N ASN A 224 9.33 23.88 -13.41
CA ASN A 224 8.07 24.61 -13.30
C ASN A 224 7.71 24.97 -11.84
N GLY A 225 8.57 24.69 -10.85
CA GLY A 225 8.33 24.97 -9.44
C GLY A 225 7.23 24.12 -8.81
N MET A 226 6.83 23.01 -9.46
CA MET A 226 5.79 22.11 -8.98
C MET A 226 6.34 21.10 -7.98
N LYS A 227 5.49 20.67 -7.05
CA LYS A 227 5.77 19.58 -6.11
C LYS A 227 5.16 18.28 -6.60
N VAL A 228 5.65 17.17 -6.05
CA VAL A 228 5.32 15.83 -6.54
C VAL A 228 4.98 14.88 -5.39
N TYR A 229 3.90 14.13 -5.52
CA TYR A 229 3.73 12.84 -4.82
C TYR A 229 4.01 11.70 -5.78
N LEU A 230 4.79 10.72 -5.33
CA LEU A 230 4.98 9.45 -6.02
C LEU A 230 4.05 8.40 -5.42
N THR A 231 3.34 7.67 -6.27
CA THR A 231 2.47 6.58 -5.85
C THR A 231 2.55 5.40 -6.79
N GLY A 232 2.16 4.26 -6.32
CA GLY A 232 2.07 3.01 -7.03
C GLY A 232 1.47 1.95 -6.12
N HIS A 233 1.55 0.68 -6.50
CA HIS A 233 1.03 -0.41 -5.70
C HIS A 233 2.11 -1.05 -4.85
N VAL A 234 3.06 -1.76 -5.46
CA VAL A 234 4.18 -2.41 -4.77
C VAL A 234 5.17 -1.36 -4.30
N ALA A 235 5.60 -1.43 -3.06
CA ALA A 235 6.51 -0.44 -2.48
C ALA A 235 7.98 -0.68 -2.90
N PRO A 236 8.79 0.38 -3.02
CA PRO A 236 10.20 0.30 -3.43
C PRO A 236 11.08 -0.28 -2.32
N ARG A 237 11.11 -1.59 -2.21
CA ARG A 237 11.92 -2.36 -1.25
C ARG A 237 12.82 -3.31 -2.01
N ALA A 238 14.06 -3.48 -1.52
CA ALA A 238 15.08 -4.34 -2.14
C ALA A 238 14.66 -5.81 -2.29
N LYS A 239 13.62 -6.25 -1.53
CA LYS A 239 13.06 -7.60 -1.62
C LYS A 239 11.76 -7.68 -2.42
N GLN A 240 11.29 -6.58 -2.97
CA GLN A 240 10.08 -6.53 -3.79
C GLN A 240 10.36 -5.98 -5.18
N TYR A 241 11.31 -5.08 -5.32
CA TYR A 241 11.79 -4.64 -6.62
C TYR A 241 13.02 -5.46 -7.03
N THR A 242 13.20 -5.68 -8.32
CA THR A 242 14.52 -6.07 -8.83
C THR A 242 15.54 -5.05 -8.34
N ILE A 243 16.76 -5.50 -8.04
CA ILE A 243 17.80 -4.65 -7.44
C ILE A 243 18.10 -3.43 -8.32
N SER A 244 18.15 -3.61 -9.65
CA SER A 244 18.38 -2.52 -10.60
C SER A 244 17.29 -1.45 -10.54
N CYS A 245 16.02 -1.83 -10.46
CA CYS A 245 14.91 -0.90 -10.34
C CYS A 245 14.90 -0.20 -8.97
N PHE A 246 15.17 -0.95 -7.89
CA PHE A 246 15.28 -0.36 -6.55
C PHE A 246 16.36 0.72 -6.47
N LYS A 247 17.56 0.43 -7.00
CA LYS A 247 18.68 1.39 -7.04
C LYS A 247 18.31 2.64 -7.84
N LYS A 248 17.78 2.49 -9.07
CA LYS A 248 17.39 3.64 -9.91
C LYS A 248 16.26 4.48 -9.28
N TYR A 249 15.22 3.83 -8.75
CA TYR A 249 14.15 4.52 -8.05
C TYR A 249 14.67 5.34 -6.86
N GLY A 250 15.52 4.72 -6.03
CA GLY A 250 16.11 5.39 -4.87
C GLY A 250 17.02 6.56 -5.25
N GLN A 251 17.82 6.43 -6.30
CA GLN A 251 18.65 7.53 -6.83
C GLN A 251 17.78 8.70 -7.29
N LEU A 252 16.68 8.46 -8.03
CA LEU A 252 15.74 9.50 -8.42
C LEU A 252 15.05 10.14 -7.22
N SER A 253 14.63 9.34 -6.24
CA SER A 253 14.01 9.83 -5.00
C SER A 253 14.91 10.80 -4.23
N LEU A 254 16.19 10.49 -4.12
CA LEU A 254 17.17 11.34 -3.46
C LEU A 254 17.55 12.56 -4.30
N LYS A 255 17.74 12.41 -5.62
CA LYS A 255 18.07 13.51 -6.54
C LYS A 255 16.98 14.59 -6.56
N TYR A 256 15.71 14.22 -6.44
CA TYR A 256 14.57 15.13 -6.51
C TYR A 256 13.86 15.35 -5.17
N GLN A 257 14.56 15.14 -4.07
CA GLN A 257 14.04 15.27 -2.70
C GLN A 257 13.50 16.69 -2.42
N ASP A 258 14.01 17.71 -3.10
CA ASP A 258 13.56 19.10 -3.00
C ASP A 258 12.13 19.33 -3.50
N ILE A 259 11.61 18.45 -4.37
CA ILE A 259 10.26 18.58 -4.92
C ILE A 259 9.34 17.40 -4.54
N ILE A 260 9.89 16.24 -4.17
CA ILE A 260 9.08 15.07 -3.80
C ILE A 260 8.62 15.23 -2.35
N LEU A 261 7.31 15.36 -2.15
CA LEU A 261 6.67 15.54 -0.84
C LEU A 261 6.47 14.23 -0.09
N GLY A 262 6.35 13.12 -0.79
CA GLY A 262 6.10 11.80 -0.20
C GLY A 262 5.93 10.70 -1.23
N HIS A 263 6.05 9.47 -0.72
CA HIS A 263 5.96 8.23 -1.46
C HIS A 263 4.88 7.37 -0.81
N TYR A 264 3.80 7.04 -1.53
CA TYR A 264 2.61 6.37 -1.00
C TYR A 264 2.29 5.11 -1.76
N TYR A 265 2.33 3.96 -1.07
CA TYR A 265 2.17 2.62 -1.65
C TYR A 265 1.17 1.78 -0.85
N GLY A 266 0.82 0.61 -1.39
CA GLY A 266 -0.06 -0.38 -0.79
C GLY A 266 0.58 -1.75 -0.69
N HIS A 267 -0.11 -2.78 -1.23
CA HIS A 267 0.31 -4.17 -1.43
C HIS A 267 0.44 -5.00 -0.14
N SER A 268 1.17 -4.54 0.86
CA SER A 268 1.41 -5.35 2.06
C SER A 268 0.28 -5.31 3.09
N ASN A 269 -0.77 -4.54 2.87
CA ASN A 269 -1.93 -4.36 3.76
C ASN A 269 -1.62 -3.79 5.16
N MET A 270 -0.34 -3.61 5.50
CA MET A 270 0.12 -3.12 6.79
C MET A 270 0.28 -1.60 6.79
N ASP A 271 0.17 -1.01 7.97
CA ASP A 271 0.45 0.40 8.21
C ASP A 271 1.88 0.59 8.70
N HIS A 272 2.77 1.08 7.86
CA HIS A 272 4.13 1.42 8.29
C HIS A 272 4.86 2.38 7.36
N PHE A 273 6.03 2.78 7.78
CA PHE A 273 6.97 3.57 6.98
C PHE A 273 8.37 2.96 7.03
N PHE A 274 9.17 3.26 6.02
CA PHE A 274 10.59 2.90 5.99
C PHE A 274 11.39 3.95 5.22
N PHE A 275 12.71 3.82 5.21
CA PHE A 275 13.60 4.78 4.55
C PHE A 275 14.35 4.13 3.40
N ILE A 276 14.44 4.86 2.29
CA ILE A 276 15.45 4.62 1.26
C ILE A 276 16.67 5.45 1.65
N SER A 277 17.86 4.84 1.69
CA SER A 277 19.10 5.52 2.03
C SER A 277 20.07 5.60 0.85
N SER A 278 20.90 6.62 0.81
CA SER A 278 21.93 6.76 -0.20
C SER A 278 22.91 5.58 -0.20
N SER A 279 23.23 5.03 0.96
CA SER A 279 24.08 3.82 1.06
C SER A 279 23.44 2.58 0.47
N GLY A 280 22.10 2.45 0.57
CA GLY A 280 21.37 1.31 0.03
C GLY A 280 21.16 1.36 -1.49
N VAL A 281 21.40 2.51 -2.12
CA VAL A 281 21.20 2.69 -3.58
C VAL A 281 22.50 3.02 -4.33
N LYS A 282 23.66 3.12 -3.63
CA LYS A 282 24.95 3.29 -4.29
C LYS A 282 25.28 2.07 -5.14
N LYS A 283 25.93 2.34 -6.27
CA LYS A 283 26.50 1.30 -7.14
C LYS A 283 27.71 0.68 -6.44
N ASP A 284 27.93 -0.61 -6.66
CA ASP A 284 29.07 -1.36 -6.07
C ASP A 284 30.44 -0.95 -6.65
N ASN A 285 30.45 -0.11 -7.70
CA ASN A 285 31.66 0.33 -8.37
C ASN A 285 31.83 1.86 -8.29
N PRO A 286 32.95 2.39 -7.70
CA PRO A 286 33.16 3.83 -7.54
C PRO A 286 33.22 4.64 -8.85
N LYS A 287 33.55 4.00 -9.97
CA LYS A 287 33.55 4.68 -11.30
C LYS A 287 32.17 5.07 -11.79
N ASP A 288 31.12 4.49 -11.20
CA ASP A 288 29.73 4.74 -11.57
C ASP A 288 29.12 5.95 -10.85
N ASP A 289 29.78 6.50 -9.81
CA ASP A 289 29.29 7.65 -9.04
C ASP A 289 29.50 8.99 -9.80
N GLU A 290 30.52 9.11 -10.65
CA GLU A 290 30.74 10.31 -11.47
C GLU A 290 29.74 10.42 -12.63
N GLU A 291 29.32 9.31 -13.22
CA GLU A 291 28.37 9.25 -14.34
C GLU A 291 26.92 9.56 -13.94
N VAL A 292 26.54 9.27 -12.69
CA VAL A 292 25.17 9.53 -12.18
C VAL A 292 24.95 10.99 -11.80
N LEU A 293 26.00 11.74 -11.48
CA LEU A 293 25.94 13.17 -11.20
C LEU A 293 25.97 14.02 -12.48
N SER A 294 26.46 13.44 -13.58
CA SER A 294 26.56 14.04 -14.91
C SER A 294 25.56 13.45 -15.93
N ILE A 295 24.32 13.12 -15.53
CA ILE A 295 23.28 12.72 -16.49
C ILE A 295 22.93 13.94 -17.36
N ASP A 296 23.80 14.24 -18.29
CA ASP A 296 23.47 14.91 -19.54
C ASP A 296 22.71 13.90 -20.41
N ASP A 297 21.79 14.37 -21.20
CA ASP A 297 20.65 13.67 -21.81
C ASP A 297 20.96 12.41 -22.67
N ASP A 298 22.22 12.01 -22.86
CA ASP A 298 22.62 10.94 -23.80
C ASP A 298 23.21 9.67 -23.17
N ASP A 299 23.63 9.66 -21.88
CA ASP A 299 24.50 8.59 -21.33
C ASP A 299 23.81 7.54 -20.44
N LEU A 300 22.50 7.30 -20.60
CA LEU A 300 21.84 6.16 -19.91
C LEU A 300 22.15 4.79 -20.51
N TYR A 301 23.16 4.72 -21.38
CA TYR A 301 23.43 3.57 -22.22
C TYR A 301 24.93 3.33 -22.37
N ASP A 302 25.51 2.38 -21.72
CA ASP A 302 26.38 1.34 -22.26
C ASP A 302 26.77 0.24 -21.25
N GLU A 303 26.96 -0.92 -21.84
CA GLU A 303 27.70 -2.13 -21.52
C GLU A 303 27.26 -3.08 -20.39
N THR A 304 27.10 -4.29 -20.87
CA THR A 304 26.97 -5.57 -20.18
C THR A 304 28.26 -5.91 -19.45
N GLU A 305 28.22 -6.10 -18.13
CA GLU A 305 29.20 -6.98 -17.47
C GLU A 305 28.49 -8.01 -16.61
N ASN A 306 28.92 -9.24 -16.75
CA ASN A 306 28.48 -10.39 -15.99
C ASN A 306 28.80 -10.22 -14.52
N VAL A 307 27.78 -10.28 -13.69
CA VAL A 307 27.95 -10.37 -12.23
C VAL A 307 27.83 -11.85 -11.88
N GLU A 308 28.93 -12.45 -11.47
CA GLU A 308 28.95 -13.74 -10.79
C GLU A 308 28.16 -13.62 -9.47
N ASN A 309 27.23 -14.56 -9.28
CA ASN A 309 26.42 -14.67 -8.07
C ASN A 309 27.27 -15.22 -6.92
N ASP A 310 27.58 -14.39 -5.94
CA ASP A 310 27.93 -14.91 -4.62
C ASP A 310 26.64 -15.20 -3.85
N ASP A 311 26.41 -16.49 -3.71
CA ASP A 311 25.23 -17.13 -3.13
C ASP A 311 25.32 -17.11 -1.59
N GLU A 312 24.89 -16.03 -0.94
CA GLU A 312 24.44 -16.11 0.45
C GLU A 312 22.92 -16.22 0.46
N THR A 313 22.45 -17.46 0.49
CA THR A 313 21.06 -17.86 0.62
C THR A 313 20.45 -17.32 1.92
N VAL A 314 19.91 -16.11 1.85
CA VAL A 314 18.90 -15.64 2.81
C VAL A 314 17.55 -16.06 2.23
N GLU A 315 17.00 -17.16 2.77
CA GLU A 315 15.66 -17.64 2.44
C GLU A 315 14.65 -16.50 2.44
N ASP A 316 14.15 -16.19 1.26
CA ASP A 316 13.09 -15.24 1.01
C ASP A 316 11.78 -15.81 1.52
N THR A 317 11.31 -15.32 2.66
CA THR A 317 9.94 -15.60 3.10
C THR A 317 8.97 -14.83 2.21
N ARG A 318 8.71 -15.37 1.03
CA ARG A 318 7.57 -15.01 0.20
C ARG A 318 6.32 -15.33 0.99
N ILE A 319 5.50 -14.32 1.28
CA ILE A 319 4.11 -14.55 1.61
C ILE A 319 3.41 -14.89 0.28
N HIS A 320 3.80 -16.00 -0.34
CA HIS A 320 3.08 -16.59 -1.43
C HIS A 320 1.99 -17.47 -0.84
N GLN A 321 0.77 -17.18 -1.23
CA GLN A 321 -0.38 -18.01 -0.96
C GLN A 321 -0.36 -19.16 -1.97
N GLU A 322 0.25 -20.28 -1.58
CA GLU A 322 -0.04 -21.57 -2.20
C GLU A 322 -1.00 -22.36 -1.31
N GLY A 323 -2.02 -22.92 -1.95
CA GLY A 323 -3.08 -23.65 -1.27
C GLY A 323 -2.62 -24.96 -0.68
N GLN A 324 -2.31 -24.98 0.62
CA GLN A 324 -2.32 -26.18 1.45
C GLN A 324 -2.45 -25.84 2.93
N GLU A 325 -3.29 -26.59 3.63
CA GLU A 325 -3.59 -26.69 5.07
C GLU A 325 -3.43 -25.42 5.93
N GLU A 326 -4.56 -24.82 6.31
CA GLU A 326 -4.67 -23.52 7.00
C GLU A 326 -3.96 -23.43 8.37
N ASP A 327 -3.69 -24.54 9.04
CA ASP A 327 -3.15 -24.56 10.39
C ASP A 327 -1.64 -24.24 10.43
N GLY A 328 -0.86 -24.75 9.49
CA GLY A 328 0.56 -24.40 9.34
C GLY A 328 0.77 -22.95 8.87
N LYS A 329 -0.17 -22.38 8.15
CA LYS A 329 -0.08 -21.02 7.59
C LYS A 329 -0.19 -19.90 8.64
N ILE A 330 -1.01 -20.07 9.70
CA ILE A 330 -1.16 -19.03 10.74
C ILE A 330 0.11 -18.93 11.57
N GLU A 331 0.74 -20.06 11.95
CA GLU A 331 2.02 -20.03 12.67
C GLU A 331 3.15 -19.43 11.82
N THR A 332 3.20 -19.78 10.56
CA THR A 332 4.15 -19.20 9.59
C THR A 332 3.93 -17.70 9.47
N LYS A 333 2.69 -17.25 9.29
CA LYS A 333 2.33 -15.82 9.20
C LYS A 333 2.73 -15.03 10.45
N VAL A 334 2.58 -15.59 11.65
CA VAL A 334 3.02 -14.94 12.91
C VAL A 334 4.55 -14.89 13.01
N LYS A 335 5.26 -15.94 12.59
CA LYS A 335 6.73 -15.93 12.54
C LYS A 335 7.24 -14.88 11.55
N ASP A 336 6.62 -14.80 10.38
CA ASP A 336 6.97 -13.82 9.35
C ASP A 336 6.72 -12.38 9.80
N LEU A 337 5.60 -12.11 10.46
CA LEU A 337 5.32 -10.80 11.06
C LEU A 337 6.36 -10.41 12.12
N LYS A 338 6.72 -11.32 13.02
CA LYS A 338 7.77 -11.09 14.04
C LYS A 338 9.13 -10.83 13.37
N LYS A 339 9.49 -11.60 12.35
CA LYS A 339 10.71 -11.42 11.57
C LYS A 339 10.70 -10.06 10.87
N TYR A 340 9.58 -9.69 10.27
CA TYR A 340 9.39 -8.39 9.63
C TYR A 340 9.56 -7.22 10.61
N MET A 341 8.89 -7.24 11.76
CA MET A 341 9.03 -6.22 12.80
C MET A 341 10.47 -6.09 13.28
N LYS A 342 11.17 -7.21 13.44
CA LYS A 342 12.60 -7.20 13.79
C LYS A 342 13.48 -6.57 12.71
N GLN A 343 13.20 -6.84 11.44
CA GLN A 343 13.88 -6.22 10.30
C GLN A 343 13.63 -4.71 10.25
N LEU A 344 12.39 -4.28 10.48
CA LEU A 344 12.04 -2.86 10.53
C LEU A 344 12.80 -2.12 11.64
N LEU A 345 12.86 -2.70 12.84
CA LEU A 345 13.66 -2.14 13.93
C LEU A 345 15.16 -2.10 13.63
N THR A 346 15.69 -3.13 12.98
CA THR A 346 17.09 -3.14 12.55
C THR A 346 17.35 -2.01 11.56
N HIS A 347 16.43 -1.78 10.65
CA HIS A 347 16.49 -0.67 9.71
C HIS A 347 16.46 0.70 10.42
N TYR A 348 15.61 0.87 11.44
CA TYR A 348 15.57 2.10 12.24
C TYR A 348 16.83 2.30 13.09
N ARG A 349 17.46 1.23 13.59
CA ARG A 349 18.75 1.30 14.32
C ARG A 349 19.90 1.76 13.44
N ALA A 350 19.87 1.47 12.17
CA ALA A 350 20.89 1.88 11.21
C ALA A 350 20.85 3.38 10.87
N LEU A 351 19.79 4.10 11.26
CA LEU A 351 19.67 5.53 11.00
C LEU A 351 20.69 6.32 11.85
N PRO A 352 21.50 7.22 11.23
CA PRO A 352 22.46 8.04 11.95
C PRO A 352 21.77 9.08 12.83
N PRO A 353 22.52 9.75 13.72
CA PRO A 353 22.06 10.96 14.38
C PRO A 353 21.56 11.99 13.35
N LEU A 354 20.48 12.70 13.69
CA LEU A 354 19.90 13.70 12.81
C LEU A 354 20.83 14.94 12.72
N THR A 355 21.34 15.20 11.52
CA THR A 355 22.07 16.41 11.15
C THR A 355 21.55 16.92 9.82
N GLU A 356 21.74 18.19 9.48
CA GLU A 356 21.32 18.75 8.18
C GLU A 356 21.94 17.98 7.01
N ASP A 357 23.20 17.57 7.13
CA ASP A 357 23.90 16.81 6.10
C ASP A 357 23.34 15.39 5.92
N ASN A 358 22.92 14.74 7.01
CA ASN A 358 22.44 13.36 6.97
C ASN A 358 21.02 13.25 6.39
N VAL A 359 20.17 14.24 6.61
CA VAL A 359 18.76 14.20 6.18
C VAL A 359 18.63 14.04 4.68
N LYS A 360 19.50 14.68 3.92
CA LYS A 360 19.51 14.62 2.45
C LYS A 360 19.82 13.23 1.89
N ASN A 361 20.30 12.32 2.73
CA ASN A 361 20.62 10.94 2.34
C ASN A 361 19.44 9.97 2.49
N TYR A 362 18.24 10.45 2.78
CA TYR A 362 17.08 9.61 3.04
C TYR A 362 15.84 10.10 2.30
N ALA A 363 15.01 9.15 1.87
CA ALA A 363 13.62 9.39 1.49
C ALA A 363 12.71 8.51 2.35
N VAL A 364 11.52 8.99 2.70
CA VAL A 364 10.55 8.26 3.51
C VAL A 364 9.48 7.68 2.62
N VAL A 365 9.25 6.39 2.73
CA VAL A 365 8.20 5.66 2.00
C VAL A 365 7.12 5.24 2.99
N HIS A 366 5.87 5.49 2.63
CA HIS A 366 4.69 5.13 3.40
C HIS A 366 3.95 3.98 2.74
N ILE A 367 3.68 2.95 3.52
CA ILE A 367 2.75 1.89 3.16
C ILE A 367 1.42 2.19 3.85
N ASN A 368 0.36 2.23 3.06
CA ASN A 368 -0.97 2.50 3.56
C ASN A 368 -1.72 1.19 3.81
N PRO A 369 -2.55 1.13 4.86
CA PRO A 369 -3.45 0.01 5.07
C PRO A 369 -4.51 -0.05 3.97
N SER A 370 -5.23 -1.16 3.92
CA SER A 370 -6.24 -1.46 2.91
C SER A 370 -7.63 -1.64 3.50
N ILE A 371 -8.62 -1.76 2.61
CA ILE A 371 -9.99 -2.13 3.00
C ILE A 371 -10.13 -3.67 3.12
N ILE A 372 -9.10 -4.42 2.74
CA ILE A 372 -9.12 -5.88 2.84
C ILE A 372 -9.03 -6.35 4.31
N PRO A 373 -9.81 -7.38 4.73
CA PRO A 373 -9.82 -7.86 6.11
C PRO A 373 -8.59 -8.67 6.55
N THR A 374 -7.50 -8.65 5.81
CA THR A 374 -6.21 -9.23 6.29
C THR A 374 -5.84 -8.67 7.66
N PHE A 375 -6.12 -7.38 7.86
CA PHE A 375 -6.18 -6.68 9.13
C PHE A 375 -7.57 -6.03 9.25
N PHE A 376 -7.80 -5.09 10.16
CA PHE A 376 -9.02 -4.31 10.08
C PHE A 376 -8.97 -3.36 8.88
N PRO A 377 -10.10 -3.18 8.15
CA PRO A 377 -10.16 -2.25 7.03
C PRO A 377 -9.83 -0.83 7.48
N ALA A 378 -8.91 -0.18 6.79
CA ALA A 378 -8.50 1.17 7.16
C ALA A 378 -8.17 2.05 5.96
N LEU A 379 -8.21 3.36 6.19
CA LEU A 379 -7.86 4.41 5.24
C LEU A 379 -7.28 5.63 5.95
N ARG A 380 -6.55 6.49 5.22
CA ARG A 380 -5.92 7.69 5.75
C ARG A 380 -6.44 8.96 5.11
N ILE A 381 -6.61 9.99 5.92
CA ILE A 381 -6.90 11.35 5.50
C ILE A 381 -5.72 12.24 5.90
N PHE A 382 -5.02 12.75 4.90
CA PHE A 382 -3.85 13.61 5.07
C PHE A 382 -4.24 15.08 5.13
N LYS A 383 -3.46 15.86 5.87
CA LYS A 383 -3.46 17.33 5.84
C LYS A 383 -2.11 17.83 5.33
N TYR A 384 -2.11 18.93 4.60
CA TYR A 384 -0.89 19.58 4.13
C TYR A 384 -0.94 21.10 4.33
N ASN A 385 0.24 21.73 4.34
CA ASN A 385 0.38 23.16 4.59
C ASN A 385 -0.03 23.96 3.35
N THR A 386 -1.02 24.84 3.50
CA THR A 386 -1.51 25.74 2.44
C THR A 386 -0.97 27.16 2.55
N THR A 387 -0.08 27.43 3.51
CA THR A 387 0.50 28.76 3.71
C THR A 387 1.64 29.00 2.70
N GLU A 388 1.42 29.88 1.76
CA GLU A 388 2.44 30.33 0.82
C GLU A 388 3.35 31.37 1.50
N ILE A 389 4.65 31.07 1.61
CA ILE A 389 5.67 32.02 2.05
C ILE A 389 6.30 32.62 0.79
N LYS A 390 6.18 33.93 0.61
CA LYS A 390 6.69 34.66 -0.59
C LYS A 390 8.21 34.93 -0.61
N ASN A 391 8.99 34.23 0.21
CA ASN A 391 10.44 34.41 0.28
C ASN A 391 11.18 33.48 -0.66
N GLU A 392 12.35 33.88 -1.14
CA GLU A 392 13.22 33.03 -1.95
C GLU A 392 13.50 31.70 -1.25
N VAL A 393 13.14 30.61 -1.93
CA VAL A 393 13.27 29.25 -1.41
C VAL A 393 14.71 28.80 -1.62
N SER A 394 15.44 28.56 -0.53
CA SER A 394 16.72 27.85 -0.59
C SER A 394 16.47 26.33 -0.71
N ASP A 395 17.44 25.56 -1.18
CA ASP A 395 17.38 24.09 -1.21
C ASP A 395 17.06 23.45 0.17
N LEU A 396 17.34 24.18 1.25
CA LEU A 396 17.04 23.80 2.64
C LEU A 396 15.55 23.98 2.99
N ASP A 397 14.79 24.70 2.17
CA ASP A 397 13.36 24.94 2.39
C ASP A 397 12.45 23.95 1.64
N ALA A 398 13.01 22.84 1.16
CA ALA A 398 12.25 21.77 0.52
C ALA A 398 11.16 21.23 1.48
N PRO A 399 9.90 21.07 1.02
CA PRO A 399 8.79 20.56 1.86
C PRO A 399 9.03 19.18 2.45
N SER A 400 9.91 18.38 1.87
CA SER A 400 10.33 17.09 2.43
C SER A 400 11.27 17.22 3.62
N LEU A 401 11.97 18.35 3.74
CA LEU A 401 12.97 18.61 4.79
C LEU A 401 12.48 19.60 5.85
N LYS A 402 11.62 20.55 5.46
CA LYS A 402 11.14 21.63 6.31
C LYS A 402 9.67 21.92 6.07
N ASN A 403 8.93 22.29 7.10
CA ASN A 403 7.51 22.64 6.96
C ASN A 403 7.34 23.95 6.18
N THR A 404 7.09 23.82 4.90
CA THR A 404 6.83 24.90 3.95
C THR A 404 5.52 24.65 3.21
N PHE A 405 5.20 25.46 2.18
CA PHE A 405 4.02 25.26 1.35
C PHE A 405 3.94 23.84 0.78
N LEU A 406 2.76 23.20 0.88
CA LEU A 406 2.43 21.83 0.49
C LEU A 406 3.10 20.72 1.32
N THR A 407 3.91 21.05 2.34
CA THR A 407 4.43 20.01 3.25
C THR A 407 3.28 19.23 3.86
N PRO A 408 3.30 17.88 3.83
CA PRO A 408 2.35 17.07 4.59
C PRO A 408 2.50 17.33 6.09
N LEU A 409 1.41 17.69 6.76
CA LEU A 409 1.40 18.04 8.19
C LEU A 409 1.12 16.84 9.09
N GLY A 410 0.36 15.89 8.59
CA GLY A 410 -0.07 14.72 9.35
C GLY A 410 -1.23 14.01 8.68
N TYR A 411 -1.63 12.90 9.25
CA TYR A 411 -2.83 12.19 8.85
C TYR A 411 -3.59 11.63 10.04
N THR A 412 -4.88 11.40 9.83
CA THR A 412 -5.73 10.57 10.67
C THR A 412 -5.93 9.24 9.98
N GLN A 413 -5.67 8.14 10.65
CA GLN A 413 -6.05 6.80 10.23
C GLN A 413 -7.42 6.47 10.78
N TYR A 414 -8.30 6.03 9.90
CA TYR A 414 -9.64 5.55 10.22
C TYR A 414 -9.72 4.07 9.96
N PHE A 415 -10.40 3.32 10.82
CA PHE A 415 -10.55 1.87 10.70
C PHE A 415 -11.95 1.41 11.10
N ILE A 416 -12.30 0.18 10.72
CA ILE A 416 -13.50 -0.51 11.20
C ILE A 416 -13.07 -1.72 12.01
N ASN A 417 -13.45 -1.79 13.28
CA ASN A 417 -13.31 -3.00 14.07
C ASN A 417 -14.33 -4.05 13.60
N LEU A 418 -13.91 -4.97 12.73
CA LEU A 418 -14.79 -5.99 12.16
C LEU A 418 -15.26 -7.00 13.19
N THR A 419 -14.51 -7.25 14.25
CA THR A 419 -14.95 -8.12 15.34
C THR A 419 -16.20 -7.56 15.98
N HIS A 420 -16.18 -6.26 16.29
CA HIS A 420 -17.35 -5.57 16.83
C HIS A 420 -18.48 -5.43 15.79
N ALA A 421 -18.17 -5.03 14.56
CA ALA A 421 -19.16 -4.84 13.50
C ALA A 421 -19.97 -6.12 13.21
N ASN A 422 -19.32 -7.28 13.23
CA ASN A 422 -19.97 -8.56 12.96
C ASN A 422 -20.90 -9.03 14.11
N LEU A 423 -20.81 -8.45 15.32
CA LEU A 423 -21.80 -8.68 16.37
C LEU A 423 -23.16 -8.02 16.05
N PHE A 424 -23.15 -7.03 15.16
CA PHE A 424 -24.34 -6.27 14.74
C PHE A 424 -24.54 -6.36 13.23
N PRO A 425 -24.88 -7.54 12.69
CA PRO A 425 -24.85 -7.81 11.25
C PRO A 425 -25.81 -6.93 10.43
N ASN A 426 -26.84 -6.40 11.04
CA ASN A 426 -27.86 -5.55 10.41
C ASN A 426 -27.55 -4.04 10.52
N VAL A 427 -26.42 -3.67 11.12
CA VAL A 427 -26.00 -2.27 11.29
C VAL A 427 -24.80 -2.03 10.38
N THR A 428 -24.93 -1.06 9.47
CA THR A 428 -23.80 -0.65 8.61
C THR A 428 -22.67 -0.10 9.47
N PRO A 429 -21.45 -0.67 9.40
CA PRO A 429 -20.35 -0.21 10.21
C PRO A 429 -19.83 1.16 9.73
N GLU A 430 -19.41 1.97 10.69
CA GLU A 430 -18.77 3.26 10.42
C GLU A 430 -17.28 3.20 10.77
N PHE A 431 -16.47 3.96 10.02
CA PHE A 431 -15.06 4.14 10.36
C PHE A 431 -14.92 5.05 11.58
N THR A 432 -14.08 4.65 12.51
CA THR A 432 -13.66 5.41 13.67
C THR A 432 -12.18 5.75 13.58
N ILE A 433 -11.73 6.74 14.36
CA ILE A 433 -10.30 7.08 14.40
C ILE A 433 -9.55 5.95 15.10
N GLU A 434 -8.52 5.41 14.45
CA GLU A 434 -7.58 4.51 15.08
C GLU A 434 -6.49 5.30 15.79
N TYR A 435 -5.86 6.24 15.07
CA TYR A 435 -4.86 7.15 15.62
C TYR A 435 -4.68 8.39 14.73
N THR A 436 -3.95 9.35 15.26
CA THR A 436 -3.43 10.51 14.52
C THR A 436 -1.93 10.64 14.67
N THR A 437 -1.25 11.13 13.63
CA THR A 437 0.20 11.31 13.71
C THR A 437 0.62 12.38 14.69
N TRP A 438 -0.23 13.34 14.99
CA TRP A 438 0.06 14.43 15.95
C TRP A 438 -0.14 14.03 17.40
N ASP A 439 -1.18 13.24 17.73
CA ASP A 439 -1.48 12.85 19.12
C ASP A 439 -0.72 11.59 19.55
N ASP A 440 -0.54 10.62 18.64
CA ASP A 440 0.03 9.33 18.97
C ASP A 440 1.54 9.25 18.71
N TYR A 441 2.01 9.88 17.62
CA TYR A 441 3.43 9.94 17.28
C TYR A 441 4.08 11.27 17.62
N TYR A 442 3.28 12.27 18.05
CA TYR A 442 3.73 13.64 18.36
C TYR A 442 4.47 14.32 17.21
N LEU A 443 4.09 14.01 15.97
CA LEU A 443 4.66 14.63 14.79
C LEU A 443 4.00 15.97 14.51
N LYS A 444 4.82 17.01 14.32
CA LYS A 444 4.34 18.35 13.92
C LYS A 444 4.12 18.47 12.41
N ASP A 445 4.82 17.65 11.65
CA ASP A 445 4.77 17.53 10.20
C ASP A 445 5.29 16.16 9.77
N LEU A 446 5.13 15.82 8.50
CA LEU A 446 5.58 14.54 7.93
C LEU A 446 6.90 14.70 7.13
N THR A 447 7.74 15.64 7.50
CA THR A 447 9.06 15.81 6.90
C THR A 447 9.98 14.64 7.23
N ILE A 448 11.01 14.42 6.42
CA ILE A 448 12.01 13.37 6.65
C ILE A 448 12.65 13.50 8.05
N PRO A 449 13.05 14.70 8.51
CA PRO A 449 13.55 14.87 9.88
C PRO A 449 12.57 14.39 10.96
N SER A 450 11.28 14.64 10.79
CA SER A 450 10.27 14.23 11.76
C SER A 450 10.14 12.71 11.84
N TRP A 451 10.15 12.02 10.72
CA TRP A 451 10.13 10.56 10.66
C TRP A 451 11.42 9.92 11.19
N ILE A 452 12.60 10.49 10.91
CA ILE A 452 13.87 10.01 11.49
C ILE A 452 13.84 10.16 13.01
N ARG A 453 13.36 11.29 13.54
CA ARG A 453 13.21 11.46 15.00
C ARG A 453 12.32 10.41 15.63
N LEU A 454 11.16 10.11 15.00
CA LEU A 454 10.28 9.06 15.46
C LEU A 454 10.95 7.67 15.43
N ALA A 455 11.55 7.28 14.31
CA ALA A 455 12.23 6.00 14.18
C ALA A 455 13.34 5.82 15.23
N ARG A 456 14.14 6.86 15.47
CA ARG A 456 15.16 6.85 16.51
C ARG A 456 14.57 6.79 17.92
N LYS A 457 13.44 7.49 18.16
CA LYS A 457 12.74 7.40 19.45
C LYS A 457 12.25 5.98 19.72
N ILE A 458 11.65 5.31 18.73
CA ILE A 458 11.22 3.91 18.82
C ILE A 458 12.38 3.00 19.28
N VAL A 459 13.55 3.19 18.66
CA VAL A 459 14.75 2.39 18.99
C VAL A 459 15.30 2.72 20.39
N ASN A 460 15.35 4.00 20.75
CA ASN A 460 15.92 4.45 22.03
C ASN A 460 15.01 4.08 23.21
N ASP A 461 13.70 4.17 23.07
CA ASP A 461 12.74 3.79 24.11
C ASP A 461 12.72 2.26 24.32
N GLY A 462 13.19 1.49 23.33
CA GLY A 462 13.39 0.04 23.41
C GLY A 462 12.14 -0.79 23.08
N LEU A 463 12.36 -2.10 22.99
CA LEU A 463 11.34 -3.09 22.53
C LEU A 463 10.14 -3.27 23.48
N ASN A 464 10.30 -2.87 24.75
CA ASN A 464 9.25 -2.99 25.77
C ASN A 464 8.59 -1.63 26.05
N SER A 465 8.79 -0.65 25.20
CA SER A 465 8.19 0.67 25.37
C SER A 465 6.71 0.68 24.95
N ALA A 466 5.92 1.51 25.62
CA ALA A 466 4.53 1.75 25.23
C ALA A 466 4.41 2.30 23.79
N LEU A 467 5.41 3.06 23.31
CA LEU A 467 5.44 3.54 21.93
C LEU A 467 5.59 2.39 20.94
N TRP A 468 6.51 1.43 21.20
CA TRP A 468 6.68 0.28 20.31
C TRP A 468 5.46 -0.65 20.33
N ASP A 469 4.83 -0.84 21.46
CA ASP A 469 3.57 -1.59 21.56
C ASP A 469 2.47 -0.97 20.69
N LYS A 470 2.24 0.34 20.82
CA LYS A 470 1.29 1.07 19.97
C LYS A 470 1.59 0.91 18.48
N ILE A 471 2.86 1.06 18.09
CA ILE A 471 3.28 0.94 16.69
C ILE A 471 3.03 -0.46 16.14
N GLN A 472 3.23 -1.50 16.93
CA GLN A 472 2.90 -2.86 16.52
C GLN A 472 1.39 -3.05 16.32
N ASP A 473 0.55 -2.44 17.17
CA ASP A 473 -0.90 -2.50 17.02
C ASP A 473 -1.35 -1.74 15.77
N TYR A 474 -0.84 -0.53 15.53
CA TYR A 474 -1.15 0.26 14.34
C TYR A 474 -0.65 -0.39 13.05
N LEU A 475 0.55 -0.98 13.08
CA LEU A 475 1.11 -1.72 11.93
C LEU A 475 0.17 -2.84 11.47
N LEU A 476 -0.53 -3.49 12.39
CA LEU A 476 -1.49 -4.56 12.16
C LEU A 476 -2.95 -4.06 12.20
N VAL A 477 -3.16 -2.76 12.22
CA VAL A 477 -4.47 -2.12 12.25
C VAL A 477 -5.38 -2.74 13.31
N GLY A 478 -4.93 -2.75 14.56
CA GLY A 478 -5.68 -3.25 15.72
C GLY A 478 -5.96 -4.76 15.77
N THR A 479 -5.39 -5.57 14.86
CA THR A 479 -5.64 -7.03 14.83
C THR A 479 -4.58 -7.87 15.53
N ARG A 480 -3.57 -7.25 16.17
CA ARG A 480 -2.43 -7.93 16.80
C ARG A 480 -2.87 -9.05 17.74
N ASP A 481 -3.78 -8.76 18.65
CA ASP A 481 -4.29 -9.73 19.62
C ASP A 481 -5.06 -10.87 18.98
N LEU A 482 -5.84 -10.60 17.93
CA LEU A 482 -6.54 -11.63 17.17
C LEU A 482 -5.56 -12.61 16.52
N ILE A 483 -4.47 -12.11 15.95
CA ILE A 483 -3.43 -12.90 15.30
C ILE A 483 -2.70 -13.77 16.34
N ILE A 484 -2.32 -13.19 17.50
CA ILE A 484 -1.62 -13.89 18.57
C ILE A 484 -2.54 -14.95 19.22
N ARG A 485 -3.80 -14.62 19.51
CA ARG A 485 -4.76 -15.58 20.10
C ARG A 485 -5.04 -16.75 19.15
N LYS A 486 -5.18 -16.50 17.86
CA LYS A 486 -5.33 -17.57 16.86
C LYS A 486 -4.13 -18.53 16.89
N SER A 487 -2.90 -18.02 16.95
CA SER A 487 -1.69 -18.86 17.01
C SER A 487 -1.57 -19.66 18.31
N SER A 488 -1.96 -19.09 19.46
CA SER A 488 -1.87 -19.75 20.76
C SER A 488 -2.95 -20.79 21.03
N SER A 489 -4.14 -20.62 20.44
CA SER A 489 -5.21 -21.62 20.53
C SER A 489 -4.86 -22.92 19.76
N PHE A 490 -4.10 -22.81 18.68
CA PHE A 490 -3.62 -23.97 17.92
C PHE A 490 -2.54 -24.76 18.65
N GLN A 491 -1.60 -24.11 19.35
CA GLN A 491 -0.59 -24.81 20.15
C GLN A 491 -1.20 -25.64 21.30
N LYS A 492 -2.38 -25.28 21.81
CA LYS A 492 -3.08 -26.04 22.87
C LYS A 492 -3.93 -27.18 22.33
N CYS A 493 -4.28 -27.18 21.06
CA CYS A 493 -5.15 -28.20 20.45
C CYS A 493 -4.42 -29.38 19.77
N SER A 494 -3.10 -29.32 19.65
CA SER A 494 -2.32 -30.43 19.06
C SER A 494 -2.13 -31.65 19.98
N TYR A 495 -2.48 -31.56 21.26
CA TYR A 495 -2.46 -32.66 22.20
C TYR A 495 -3.79 -32.78 22.93
N SER A 496 -4.62 -33.75 22.46
CA SER A 496 -5.82 -34.32 23.09
C SER A 496 -6.91 -33.37 23.60
N LYS A 497 -8.08 -33.42 22.93
CA LYS A 497 -9.44 -33.00 23.37
C LYS A 497 -9.57 -31.57 23.90
N CYS A 498 -9.95 -30.64 23.01
CA CYS A 498 -10.46 -29.32 23.42
C CYS A 498 -11.88 -29.45 24.01
N PRO A 499 -12.14 -29.00 25.25
CA PRO A 499 -13.50 -28.84 25.76
C PRO A 499 -14.13 -27.63 25.07
N ALA A 500 -15.41 -27.73 24.70
CA ALA A 500 -16.21 -26.65 24.20
C ALA A 500 -16.31 -25.55 25.28
N LYS A 501 -15.84 -24.34 25.05
CA LYS A 501 -16.15 -23.17 25.85
C LYS A 501 -17.39 -22.50 25.29
N GLU A 502 -18.35 -22.23 26.17
CA GLU A 502 -19.61 -21.55 25.86
C GLU A 502 -19.38 -20.09 25.42
N PRO A 503 -20.27 -19.50 24.62
CA PRO A 503 -20.15 -18.12 24.11
C PRO A 503 -20.17 -17.03 25.20
N GLU A 504 -20.64 -17.33 26.40
CA GLU A 504 -20.76 -16.38 27.51
C GLU A 504 -19.42 -15.95 28.12
N ASP A 505 -18.35 -16.72 27.93
CA ASP A 505 -17.01 -16.40 28.42
C ASP A 505 -16.31 -15.26 27.63
N TYR A 506 -16.88 -14.84 26.49
CA TYR A 506 -16.33 -13.76 25.64
C TYR A 506 -16.83 -12.37 26.01
N ILE A 507 -17.95 -12.27 26.73
CA ILE A 507 -18.58 -10.99 27.05
C ILE A 507 -18.02 -10.38 28.36
N ALA A 508 -17.51 -11.21 29.26
CA ALA A 508 -17.10 -10.75 30.59
C ALA A 508 -15.70 -10.09 30.65
N SER A 509 -14.86 -10.24 29.64
CA SER A 509 -13.49 -9.68 29.64
C SER A 509 -13.34 -8.34 28.91
N GLU A 510 -14.37 -7.87 28.19
CA GLU A 510 -14.32 -6.60 27.42
C GLU A 510 -15.16 -5.46 28.03
N LEU A 511 -15.84 -5.67 29.16
CA LEU A 511 -16.67 -4.65 29.81
C LEU A 511 -16.03 -3.98 31.03
N THR A 512 -14.73 -4.15 31.24
CA THR A 512 -13.98 -3.32 32.19
C THR A 512 -12.96 -2.49 31.43
N PHE A 513 -13.45 -1.42 30.84
CA PHE A 513 -12.92 -0.05 30.64
C PHE A 513 -13.70 0.69 29.59
#